data_1f45cf9d3f5386926b578ce8205ad10e
#
_entry.id   1f45cf9d3f5386926b578ce8205ad10e
#
_cell.length_a   1.000
_cell.length_b   1.000
_cell.length_c   1.000
_cell.angle_alpha   90.00
_cell.angle_beta   90.00
_cell.angle_gamma   90.00
#
_symmetry.space_group_name_H-M   'P 1'
#
loop_
_entity.id
_entity.type
_entity.pdbx_description
1 polymer ?
#
loop_
_entity_poly.entity_id
_entity_poly.type
_entity_poly.pdbx_seq_one_letter_code
_entity_poly.pdbx_strand_id
1 'polypeptide(L)'
;MESKWTDKKVLAIGDSITSDGRWQTEFSRITGAEIITHAYGGIGLIDMVMGLGASENEDMKYDPYTGCNGNFHPLSAKEVGSADLIILLGAYNERHMEYGERGDMYPQNNTLRGKFAFVIEHLYAMMKQTGNMDCHIMLCAPHCVGKYDWVDRNGYEDFPRGSGRSLETMSRLICDIARSYNLPFCDTWAHSGINRFTWDFYANSPTAINPDYDPEKEYGAPYPMYADQAHLNSLGYARLGQCIAAAAELA
;
A
#
# COMPACT_ATOMS: atom_id res chain seq x y z
N MET A 1 -27.54 -5.70 -5.05
CA MET A 1 -27.12 -4.69 -6.02
C MET A 1 -25.84 -5.20 -6.64
N GLU A 2 -25.73 -5.19 -7.95
CA GLU A 2 -24.49 -5.54 -8.64
C GLU A 2 -23.49 -4.39 -8.48
N SER A 3 -22.21 -4.70 -8.30
CA SER A 3 -21.16 -3.69 -8.19
C SER A 3 -20.98 -2.97 -9.52
N LYS A 4 -20.70 -1.67 -9.49
CA LYS A 4 -20.35 -0.91 -10.71
C LYS A 4 -19.03 -1.35 -11.35
N TRP A 5 -18.23 -2.13 -10.61
CA TRP A 5 -16.95 -2.67 -11.05
C TRP A 5 -17.03 -4.07 -11.65
N THR A 6 -18.25 -4.67 -11.72
CA THR A 6 -18.44 -5.97 -12.37
C THR A 6 -17.96 -5.92 -13.82
N ASP A 7 -17.12 -6.90 -14.20
CA ASP A 7 -16.46 -7.00 -15.51
C ASP A 7 -15.52 -5.83 -15.87
N LYS A 8 -15.20 -4.96 -14.90
CA LYS A 8 -14.23 -3.86 -15.05
C LYS A 8 -12.82 -4.32 -14.71
N LYS A 9 -11.83 -3.63 -15.27
CA LYS A 9 -10.42 -3.88 -15.00
C LYS A 9 -9.88 -2.93 -13.95
N VAL A 10 -9.33 -3.49 -12.89
CA VAL A 10 -8.74 -2.75 -11.79
C VAL A 10 -7.24 -3.00 -11.75
N LEU A 11 -6.45 -1.95 -11.84
CA LEU A 11 -5.00 -2.00 -11.71
C LEU A 11 -4.63 -1.72 -10.25
N ALA A 12 -4.13 -2.73 -9.55
CA ALA A 12 -3.65 -2.62 -8.17
C ALA A 12 -2.13 -2.35 -8.17
N ILE A 13 -1.74 -1.16 -7.73
CA ILE A 13 -0.34 -0.74 -7.62
C ILE A 13 0.04 -0.67 -6.15
N GLY A 14 1.21 -1.23 -5.78
CA GLY A 14 1.65 -1.17 -4.38
C GLY A 14 2.94 -1.90 -4.07
N ASP A 15 3.19 -2.02 -2.77
CA ASP A 15 4.33 -2.69 -2.17
C ASP A 15 4.03 -4.16 -1.81
N SER A 16 4.69 -4.70 -0.77
CA SER A 16 4.51 -6.08 -0.30
C SER A 16 3.07 -6.41 0.11
N ILE A 17 2.33 -5.45 0.63
CA ILE A 17 0.93 -5.65 1.02
C ILE A 17 0.05 -5.94 -0.20
N THR A 18 0.37 -5.32 -1.33
CA THR A 18 -0.34 -5.53 -2.60
C THR A 18 0.23 -6.72 -3.36
N SER A 19 1.55 -6.98 -3.31
CA SER A 19 2.16 -8.11 -4.02
C SER A 19 1.72 -9.48 -3.50
N ASP A 20 1.21 -9.54 -2.27
CA ASP A 20 0.64 -10.76 -1.66
C ASP A 20 -0.57 -11.31 -2.45
N GLY A 21 -1.42 -10.45 -3.00
CA GLY A 21 -2.55 -10.82 -3.87
C GLY A 21 -3.85 -11.17 -3.14
N ARG A 22 -3.83 -11.41 -1.84
CA ARG A 22 -5.02 -11.89 -1.10
C ARG A 22 -6.12 -10.83 -0.95
N TRP A 23 -5.77 -9.55 -0.76
CA TRP A 23 -6.80 -8.52 -0.69
C TRP A 23 -7.47 -8.30 -2.06
N GLN A 24 -6.73 -8.44 -3.16
CA GLN A 24 -7.25 -8.36 -4.52
C GLN A 24 -8.25 -9.49 -4.81
N THR A 25 -7.94 -10.70 -4.33
CA THR A 25 -8.83 -11.85 -4.45
C THR A 25 -10.18 -11.58 -3.78
N GLU A 26 -10.18 -11.03 -2.57
CA GLU A 26 -11.41 -10.67 -1.87
C GLU A 26 -12.15 -9.49 -2.54
N PHE A 27 -11.41 -8.48 -2.99
CA PHE A 27 -11.97 -7.36 -3.76
C PHE A 27 -12.70 -7.88 -5.02
N SER A 28 -12.03 -8.71 -5.82
CA SER A 28 -12.60 -9.32 -7.02
C SER A 28 -13.84 -10.17 -6.70
N ARG A 29 -13.80 -10.96 -5.63
CA ARG A 29 -14.94 -11.76 -5.17
C ARG A 29 -16.16 -10.90 -4.83
N ILE A 30 -15.98 -9.71 -4.26
CA ILE A 30 -17.06 -8.80 -3.87
C ILE A 30 -17.58 -8.02 -5.07
N THR A 31 -16.69 -7.51 -5.91
CA THR A 31 -17.05 -6.57 -6.97
C THR A 31 -17.27 -7.22 -8.33
N GLY A 32 -16.75 -8.42 -8.55
CA GLY A 32 -16.72 -9.04 -9.88
C GLY A 32 -15.69 -8.43 -10.84
N ALA A 33 -14.78 -7.57 -10.35
CA ALA A 33 -13.76 -6.95 -11.17
C ALA A 33 -12.62 -7.92 -11.52
N GLU A 34 -12.03 -7.75 -12.71
CA GLU A 34 -10.72 -8.34 -13.07
C GLU A 34 -9.60 -7.50 -12.48
N ILE A 35 -8.69 -8.12 -11.71
CA ILE A 35 -7.56 -7.41 -11.10
C ILE A 35 -6.26 -7.69 -11.87
N ILE A 36 -5.58 -6.61 -12.23
CA ILE A 36 -4.20 -6.61 -12.71
C ILE A 36 -3.34 -6.11 -11.55
N THR A 37 -2.39 -6.92 -11.09
CA THR A 37 -1.49 -6.53 -10.00
C THR A 37 -0.15 -6.07 -10.55
N HIS A 38 0.24 -4.84 -10.21
CA HIS A 38 1.53 -4.25 -10.46
C HIS A 38 2.16 -3.84 -9.13
N ALA A 39 2.76 -4.79 -8.44
CA ALA A 39 3.23 -4.61 -7.08
C ALA A 39 4.44 -5.49 -6.77
N TYR A 40 5.25 -5.05 -5.80
CA TYR A 40 6.48 -5.72 -5.46
C TYR A 40 6.89 -5.48 -4.00
N GLY A 41 7.44 -6.49 -3.35
CA GLY A 41 7.82 -6.41 -1.94
C GLY A 41 8.93 -5.39 -1.68
N GLY A 42 8.78 -4.54 -0.66
CA GLY A 42 9.82 -3.61 -0.22
C GLY A 42 9.98 -2.35 -1.06
N ILE A 43 9.29 -2.20 -2.18
CA ILE A 43 9.47 -1.02 -3.05
C ILE A 43 8.84 0.25 -2.51
N GLY A 44 9.41 1.37 -2.89
CA GLY A 44 8.88 2.71 -2.64
C GLY A 44 7.98 3.22 -3.78
N LEU A 45 7.31 4.34 -3.53
CA LEU A 45 6.32 4.93 -4.43
C LEU A 45 6.86 5.21 -5.84
N ILE A 46 8.10 5.71 -5.96
CA ILE A 46 8.68 6.01 -7.26
C ILE A 46 8.94 4.73 -8.05
N ASP A 47 9.49 3.70 -7.39
CA ASP A 47 9.79 2.43 -8.02
C ASP A 47 8.52 1.69 -8.46
N MET A 48 7.36 1.94 -7.79
CA MET A 48 6.07 1.38 -8.20
C MET A 48 5.69 1.76 -9.63
N VAL A 49 6.11 2.93 -10.10
CA VAL A 49 5.78 3.40 -11.46
C VAL A 49 6.98 3.38 -12.41
N MET A 50 8.19 3.57 -11.89
CA MET A 50 9.42 3.68 -12.71
C MET A 50 10.22 2.37 -12.80
N GLY A 51 9.84 1.36 -12.02
CA GLY A 51 10.59 0.11 -11.89
C GLY A 51 11.74 0.20 -10.89
N LEU A 52 12.29 -0.96 -10.51
CA LEU A 52 13.36 -1.03 -9.52
C LEU A 52 14.62 -0.28 -9.97
N GLY A 53 15.17 0.49 -9.03
CA GLY A 53 16.38 1.26 -9.23
C GLY A 53 16.17 2.68 -9.73
N ALA A 54 14.92 3.12 -9.89
CA ALA A 54 14.59 4.50 -10.23
C ALA A 54 14.61 5.43 -9.03
N SER A 55 14.47 4.91 -7.80
CA SER A 55 14.62 5.72 -6.59
C SER A 55 16.12 5.99 -6.33
N GLU A 56 16.43 7.19 -5.84
CA GLU A 56 17.80 7.55 -5.43
C GLU A 56 18.26 6.80 -4.17
N ASN A 57 17.40 6.01 -3.57
CA ASN A 57 17.70 5.25 -2.37
C ASN A 57 18.50 3.99 -2.74
N GLU A 58 19.84 4.06 -2.61
CA GLU A 58 20.75 2.95 -2.91
C GLU A 58 20.45 1.69 -2.07
N ASP A 59 19.86 1.87 -0.88
CA ASP A 59 19.49 0.76 0.01
C ASP A 59 18.36 -0.10 -0.57
N MET A 60 17.57 0.41 -1.51
CA MET A 60 16.48 -0.32 -2.18
C MET A 60 16.95 -1.14 -3.40
N LYS A 61 18.21 -0.98 -3.83
CA LYS A 61 18.75 -1.74 -4.97
C LYS A 61 18.96 -3.21 -4.68
N TYR A 62 18.99 -3.59 -3.42
CA TYR A 62 19.19 -4.95 -2.99
C TYR A 62 18.37 -5.26 -1.74
N ASP A 63 17.28 -5.98 -1.90
CA ASP A 63 16.57 -6.59 -0.78
C ASP A 63 16.93 -8.07 -0.69
N PRO A 64 17.76 -8.48 0.28
CA PRO A 64 18.11 -9.88 0.48
C PRO A 64 16.92 -10.74 0.96
N TYR A 65 15.84 -10.13 1.44
CA TYR A 65 14.68 -10.84 1.94
C TYR A 65 13.65 -11.20 0.86
N THR A 66 13.58 -10.42 -0.22
CA THR A 66 12.61 -10.69 -1.29
C THR A 66 13.19 -11.53 -2.42
N GLY A 67 14.50 -11.77 -2.44
CA GLY A 67 15.15 -12.51 -3.52
C GLY A 67 15.08 -11.84 -4.88
N CYS A 68 14.86 -10.56 -4.90
CA CYS A 68 14.51 -9.80 -6.06
C CYS A 68 15.71 -9.43 -6.91
N ASN A 69 15.86 -10.09 -7.99
CA ASN A 69 16.90 -9.89 -9.00
C ASN A 69 16.60 -8.71 -9.95
N GLY A 70 16.18 -7.55 -9.45
CA GLY A 70 16.08 -6.34 -10.26
C GLY A 70 15.09 -6.38 -11.44
N ASN A 71 14.12 -7.32 -11.44
CA ASN A 71 13.23 -7.57 -12.59
C ASN A 71 11.86 -6.92 -12.47
N PHE A 72 11.64 -5.99 -11.54
CA PHE A 72 10.39 -5.25 -11.50
C PHE A 72 10.42 -4.18 -12.60
N HIS A 73 9.57 -4.36 -13.61
CA HIS A 73 9.53 -3.45 -14.77
C HIS A 73 8.79 -2.15 -14.46
N PRO A 74 9.10 -1.07 -15.15
CA PRO A 74 8.30 0.16 -15.09
C PRO A 74 6.84 -0.12 -15.45
N LEU A 75 5.93 0.61 -14.81
CA LEU A 75 4.51 0.58 -15.17
C LEU A 75 4.34 0.93 -16.64
N SER A 76 3.59 0.14 -17.36
CA SER A 76 3.41 0.35 -18.81
C SER A 76 2.16 1.17 -19.13
N ALA A 77 2.22 1.94 -20.19
CA ALA A 77 1.05 2.65 -20.72
C ALA A 77 -0.10 1.69 -21.08
N LYS A 78 0.20 0.44 -21.45
CA LYS A 78 -0.81 -0.59 -21.73
C LYS A 78 -1.60 -0.98 -20.47
N GLU A 79 -0.93 -1.14 -19.34
CA GLU A 79 -1.59 -1.47 -18.06
C GLU A 79 -2.53 -0.33 -17.65
N VAL A 80 -2.03 0.91 -17.65
CA VAL A 80 -2.83 2.09 -17.33
C VAL A 80 -3.95 2.32 -18.33
N GLY A 81 -3.66 2.16 -19.63
CA GLY A 81 -4.63 2.35 -20.71
C GLY A 81 -5.76 1.33 -20.73
N SER A 82 -5.60 0.19 -20.05
CA SER A 82 -6.63 -0.86 -19.98
C SER A 82 -7.45 -0.83 -18.70
N ALA A 83 -7.09 -0.01 -17.71
CA ALA A 83 -7.73 0.01 -16.40
C ALA A 83 -8.97 0.94 -16.38
N ASP A 84 -10.01 0.52 -15.70
CA ASP A 84 -11.17 1.35 -15.33
C ASP A 84 -10.98 2.03 -13.97
N LEU A 85 -10.20 1.40 -13.09
CA LEU A 85 -9.81 1.91 -11.77
C LEU A 85 -8.36 1.56 -11.48
N ILE A 86 -7.61 2.53 -10.97
CA ILE A 86 -6.27 2.34 -10.41
C ILE A 86 -6.36 2.48 -8.89
N ILE A 87 -5.92 1.46 -8.16
CA ILE A 87 -5.84 1.48 -6.70
C ILE A 87 -4.37 1.56 -6.32
N LEU A 88 -3.96 2.65 -5.66
CA LEU A 88 -2.61 2.83 -5.14
C LEU A 88 -2.60 2.60 -3.63
N LEU A 89 -2.06 1.46 -3.21
CA LEU A 89 -1.85 1.09 -1.82
C LEU A 89 -0.35 0.93 -1.57
N GLY A 90 0.27 1.97 -1.04
CA GLY A 90 1.72 2.02 -0.80
C GLY A 90 2.09 3.06 0.23
N ALA A 91 3.37 3.43 0.25
CA ALA A 91 3.99 4.38 1.17
C ALA A 91 4.42 3.81 2.53
N TYR A 92 4.10 2.58 2.88
CA TYR A 92 4.57 2.00 4.13
C TYR A 92 6.12 1.99 4.21
N ASN A 93 6.78 1.73 3.09
CA ASN A 93 8.24 1.70 3.01
C ASN A 93 8.89 3.11 3.11
N GLU A 94 8.13 4.17 2.88
CA GLU A 94 8.55 5.56 3.07
C GLU A 94 8.20 6.14 4.45
N ARG A 95 7.81 5.33 5.42
CA ARG A 95 7.41 5.78 6.77
C ARG A 95 8.45 6.62 7.51
N HIS A 96 9.72 6.50 7.14
CA HIS A 96 10.83 7.26 7.74
C HIS A 96 11.10 8.62 7.05
N MET A 97 10.47 8.88 5.92
CA MET A 97 10.67 10.11 5.18
C MET A 97 10.01 11.31 5.82
N GLU A 98 10.51 12.50 5.50
CA GLU A 98 9.78 13.74 5.76
C GLU A 98 8.48 13.75 4.97
N TYR A 99 7.40 14.22 5.60
CA TYR A 99 6.08 14.23 4.96
C TYR A 99 5.93 15.37 3.93
N GLY A 100 6.63 16.49 4.15
CA GLY A 100 6.61 17.65 3.27
C GLY A 100 5.40 18.56 3.46
N GLU A 101 5.54 19.76 2.96
CA GLU A 101 4.52 20.80 3.03
C GLU A 101 3.58 20.74 1.81
N ARG A 102 2.44 21.39 1.91
CA ARG A 102 1.53 21.50 0.77
C ARG A 102 2.20 22.28 -0.36
N GLY A 103 2.27 21.67 -1.54
CA GLY A 103 2.96 22.22 -2.72
C GLY A 103 4.35 21.63 -2.96
N ASP A 104 4.85 20.79 -2.06
CA ASP A 104 6.06 20.01 -2.37
C ASP A 104 5.85 19.16 -3.61
N MET A 105 6.85 19.12 -4.46
CA MET A 105 6.85 18.33 -5.68
C MET A 105 8.15 17.52 -5.79
N TYR A 106 8.05 16.23 -6.13
CA TYR A 106 9.20 15.47 -6.53
C TYR A 106 9.71 15.93 -7.91
N PRO A 107 11.03 16.01 -8.16
CA PRO A 107 12.14 15.63 -7.29
C PRO A 107 12.69 16.77 -6.42
N GLN A 108 12.06 17.94 -6.37
CA GLN A 108 12.64 19.11 -5.71
C GLN A 108 12.88 18.90 -4.22
N ASN A 109 11.96 18.26 -3.51
CA ASN A 109 11.98 18.19 -2.06
C ASN A 109 12.15 16.78 -1.49
N ASN A 110 12.10 15.73 -2.29
CA ASN A 110 12.21 14.32 -1.85
C ASN A 110 11.40 14.01 -0.59
N THR A 111 10.16 14.50 -0.53
CA THR A 111 9.22 14.30 0.57
C THR A 111 8.18 13.25 0.19
N LEU A 112 7.49 12.68 1.19
CA LEU A 112 6.42 11.73 0.92
C LEU A 112 5.32 12.37 0.05
N ARG A 113 4.95 13.61 0.34
CA ARG A 113 3.98 14.38 -0.47
C ARG A 113 4.47 14.57 -1.91
N GLY A 114 5.74 14.91 -2.09
CA GLY A 114 6.34 15.08 -3.41
C GLY A 114 6.36 13.78 -4.21
N LYS A 115 6.63 12.63 -3.55
CA LYS A 115 6.58 11.32 -4.20
C LYS A 115 5.17 10.95 -4.68
N PHE A 116 4.15 11.19 -3.84
CA PHE A 116 2.76 10.99 -4.26
C PHE A 116 2.38 11.91 -5.43
N ALA A 117 2.76 13.17 -5.37
CA ALA A 117 2.52 14.12 -6.47
C ALA A 117 3.12 13.58 -7.79
N PHE A 118 4.39 13.14 -7.75
CA PHE A 118 5.05 12.55 -8.91
C PHE A 118 4.28 11.34 -9.45
N VAL A 119 3.90 10.40 -8.59
CA VAL A 119 3.19 9.18 -9.01
C VAL A 119 1.84 9.52 -9.64
N ILE A 120 1.05 10.39 -9.01
CA ILE A 120 -0.27 10.78 -9.51
C ILE A 120 -0.14 11.47 -10.87
N GLU A 121 0.79 12.42 -11.01
CA GLU A 121 1.01 13.12 -12.26
C GLU A 121 1.53 12.21 -13.37
N HIS A 122 2.39 11.24 -13.01
CA HIS A 122 2.87 10.22 -13.94
C HIS A 122 1.70 9.33 -14.44
N LEU A 123 0.82 8.90 -13.57
CA LEU A 123 -0.38 8.13 -13.94
C LEU A 123 -1.28 8.94 -14.89
N TYR A 124 -1.55 10.20 -14.60
CA TYR A 124 -2.33 11.07 -15.47
C TYR A 124 -1.66 11.30 -16.82
N ALA A 125 -0.34 11.43 -16.88
CA ALA A 125 0.40 11.52 -18.12
C ALA A 125 0.21 10.26 -18.98
N MET A 126 0.27 9.07 -18.36
CA MET A 126 0.01 7.79 -19.06
C MET A 126 -1.45 7.66 -19.50
N MET A 127 -2.42 8.03 -18.68
CA MET A 127 -3.84 8.06 -19.05
C MET A 127 -4.08 8.96 -20.24
N LYS A 128 -3.49 10.14 -20.25
CA LYS A 128 -3.56 11.08 -21.38
C LYS A 128 -2.92 10.50 -22.65
N GLN A 129 -1.75 9.86 -22.51
CA GLN A 129 -1.05 9.23 -23.64
C GLN A 129 -1.88 8.11 -24.29
N THR A 130 -2.61 7.35 -23.48
CA THR A 130 -3.45 6.22 -23.94
C THR A 130 -4.87 6.63 -24.30
N GLY A 131 -5.27 7.87 -24.01
CA GLY A 131 -6.65 8.35 -24.18
C GLY A 131 -7.63 7.85 -23.12
N ASN A 132 -7.16 7.16 -22.08
CA ASN A 132 -7.99 6.56 -21.02
C ASN A 132 -8.26 7.55 -19.88
N MET A 133 -8.92 8.66 -20.18
CA MET A 133 -9.20 9.71 -19.18
C MET A 133 -10.41 9.42 -18.28
N ASP A 134 -11.19 8.38 -18.59
CA ASP A 134 -12.33 7.95 -17.77
C ASP A 134 -11.92 6.99 -16.63
N CYS A 135 -10.66 6.57 -16.60
CA CYS A 135 -10.12 5.76 -15.52
C CYS A 135 -10.07 6.55 -14.19
N HIS A 136 -10.52 5.94 -13.12
CA HIS A 136 -10.44 6.52 -11.79
C HIS A 136 -9.12 6.15 -11.10
N ILE A 137 -8.59 7.06 -10.28
CA ILE A 137 -7.44 6.76 -9.39
C ILE A 137 -7.95 6.87 -7.95
N MET A 138 -7.78 5.82 -7.15
CA MET A 138 -8.10 5.81 -5.72
C MET A 138 -6.82 5.61 -4.90
N LEU A 139 -6.58 6.50 -3.94
CA LEU A 139 -5.49 6.34 -2.98
C LEU A 139 -5.98 5.58 -1.76
N CYS A 140 -5.14 4.67 -1.24
CA CYS A 140 -5.41 3.94 -0.02
C CYS A 140 -4.37 4.27 1.05
N ALA A 141 -4.81 4.50 2.28
CA ALA A 141 -3.91 4.57 3.43
C ALA A 141 -3.34 3.18 3.76
N PRO A 142 -2.18 3.08 4.41
CA PRO A 142 -1.74 1.83 5.02
C PRO A 142 -2.67 1.44 6.18
N HIS A 143 -2.85 0.15 6.40
CA HIS A 143 -3.60 -0.37 7.55
C HIS A 143 -2.82 -0.18 8.85
N CYS A 144 -3.50 -0.28 9.99
CA CYS A 144 -2.87 -0.24 11.30
C CYS A 144 -1.91 -1.42 11.50
N VAL A 145 -0.80 -1.15 12.15
CA VAL A 145 0.22 -2.14 12.55
C VAL A 145 0.36 -2.09 14.06
N GLY A 146 -0.10 -3.14 14.75
CA GLY A 146 -0.41 -3.06 16.17
C GLY A 146 0.74 -3.31 17.16
N LYS A 147 1.82 -3.98 16.75
CA LYS A 147 2.81 -4.50 17.70
C LYS A 147 4.28 -4.27 17.32
N TYR A 148 4.59 -3.18 16.67
CA TYR A 148 5.99 -2.78 16.58
C TYR A 148 6.51 -2.29 17.94
N ASP A 149 7.78 -2.54 18.21
CA ASP A 149 8.46 -2.10 19.45
C ASP A 149 8.25 -0.62 19.79
N TRP A 150 8.20 0.23 18.79
CA TRP A 150 7.99 1.65 18.97
C TRP A 150 6.52 2.02 19.21
N VAL A 151 5.56 1.19 18.78
CA VAL A 151 4.14 1.31 19.15
C VAL A 151 3.95 0.94 20.62
N ASP A 152 4.49 -0.20 21.04
CA ASP A 152 4.32 -0.72 22.41
C ASP A 152 4.96 0.18 23.45
N ARG A 153 6.16 0.73 23.16
CA ARG A 153 6.90 1.55 24.13
C ARG A 153 6.29 2.92 24.38
N ASN A 154 5.57 3.48 23.42
CA ASN A 154 5.06 4.84 23.49
C ASN A 154 3.53 4.93 23.40
N GLY A 155 2.86 3.83 23.11
CA GLY A 155 1.43 3.84 22.81
C GLY A 155 1.08 4.55 21.49
N TYR A 156 2.10 4.88 20.67
CA TYR A 156 1.96 5.55 19.38
C TYR A 156 2.89 4.94 18.35
N GLU A 157 2.44 4.91 17.11
CA GLU A 157 3.24 4.56 15.94
C GLU A 157 4.03 5.78 15.47
N ASP A 158 5.11 6.12 16.15
CA ASP A 158 5.89 7.33 15.86
C ASP A 158 7.18 6.97 15.10
N PHE A 159 7.33 7.41 13.87
CA PHE A 159 8.44 7.09 12.95
C PHE A 159 9.22 8.32 12.46
N PRO A 160 10.45 8.48 12.76
CA PRO A 160 11.20 7.93 13.89
C PRO A 160 10.67 8.52 15.20
N ARG A 161 11.05 7.91 16.31
CA ARG A 161 10.57 8.23 17.66
C ARG A 161 10.67 9.73 17.98
N GLY A 162 9.58 10.33 18.44
CA GLY A 162 9.51 11.75 18.75
C GLY A 162 9.34 12.66 17.54
N SER A 163 9.17 12.09 16.35
CA SER A 163 8.96 12.89 15.13
C SER A 163 7.53 13.42 14.98
N GLY A 164 6.55 12.86 15.69
CA GLY A 164 5.12 13.09 15.46
C GLY A 164 4.61 12.48 14.15
N ARG A 165 5.42 11.68 13.48
CA ARG A 165 5.05 10.94 12.25
C ARG A 165 4.63 9.52 12.61
N SER A 166 3.45 9.12 12.19
CA SER A 166 2.88 7.79 12.46
C SER A 166 2.07 7.30 11.27
N LEU A 167 1.63 6.05 11.28
CA LEU A 167 0.68 5.55 10.26
C LEU A 167 -0.63 6.33 10.29
N GLU A 168 -1.08 6.78 11.45
CA GLU A 168 -2.25 7.65 11.55
C GLU A 168 -2.01 9.00 10.85
N THR A 169 -0.88 9.65 11.13
CA THR A 169 -0.53 10.92 10.48
C THR A 169 -0.27 10.74 8.99
N MET A 170 0.29 9.59 8.59
CA MET A 170 0.45 9.21 7.17
C MET A 170 -0.90 9.04 6.48
N SER A 171 -1.86 8.36 7.11
CA SER A 171 -3.22 8.23 6.57
C SER A 171 -3.86 9.60 6.34
N ARG A 172 -3.75 10.51 7.31
CA ARG A 172 -4.24 11.89 7.18
C ARG A 172 -3.56 12.64 6.04
N LEU A 173 -2.23 12.47 5.89
CA LEU A 173 -1.48 13.06 4.79
C LEU A 173 -1.98 12.54 3.43
N ILE A 174 -2.16 11.23 3.27
CA ILE A 174 -2.63 10.64 2.01
C ILE A 174 -4.06 11.11 1.69
N CYS A 175 -4.91 11.24 2.71
CA CYS A 175 -6.24 11.84 2.56
C CYS A 175 -6.17 13.29 2.06
N ASP A 176 -5.27 14.11 2.63
CA ASP A 176 -5.08 15.50 2.19
C ASP A 176 -4.53 15.57 0.75
N ILE A 177 -3.64 14.66 0.38
CA ILE A 177 -3.15 14.53 -1.00
C ILE A 177 -4.31 14.16 -1.94
N ALA A 178 -5.08 13.14 -1.62
CA ALA A 178 -6.23 12.72 -2.42
C ALA A 178 -7.20 13.90 -2.66
N ARG A 179 -7.52 14.66 -1.61
CA ARG A 179 -8.34 15.86 -1.71
C ARG A 179 -7.72 16.94 -2.61
N SER A 180 -6.41 17.11 -2.56
CA SER A 180 -5.70 18.13 -3.37
C SER A 180 -5.81 17.84 -4.87
N TYR A 181 -5.88 16.56 -5.23
CA TYR A 181 -6.03 16.07 -6.61
C TYR A 181 -7.48 15.70 -6.96
N ASN A 182 -8.43 15.91 -6.05
CA ASN A 182 -9.84 15.53 -6.21
C ASN A 182 -10.01 14.03 -6.52
N LEU A 183 -9.27 13.18 -5.77
CA LEU A 183 -9.28 11.74 -5.92
C LEU A 183 -10.09 11.06 -4.81
N PRO A 184 -10.76 9.94 -5.10
CA PRO A 184 -11.26 9.01 -4.08
C PRO A 184 -10.16 8.56 -3.11
N PHE A 185 -10.55 8.31 -1.86
CA PHE A 185 -9.65 7.87 -0.82
C PHE A 185 -10.25 6.72 -0.01
N CYS A 186 -9.46 5.67 0.20
CA CYS A 186 -9.79 4.57 1.10
C CYS A 186 -8.96 4.68 2.39
N ASP A 187 -9.61 5.04 3.49
CA ASP A 187 -8.97 5.08 4.81
C ASP A 187 -8.98 3.69 5.44
N THR A 188 -8.02 2.85 5.05
CA THR A 188 -7.90 1.51 5.64
C THR A 188 -7.44 1.57 7.10
N TRP A 189 -6.77 2.64 7.52
CA TRP A 189 -6.43 2.89 8.92
C TRP A 189 -7.67 2.96 9.79
N ALA A 190 -8.65 3.79 9.42
CA ALA A 190 -9.84 4.04 10.21
C ALA A 190 -10.94 2.99 10.03
N HIS A 191 -11.04 2.38 8.83
CA HIS A 191 -12.22 1.60 8.45
C HIS A 191 -11.99 0.10 8.30
N SER A 192 -10.74 -0.38 8.30
CA SER A 192 -10.49 -1.83 8.22
C SER A 192 -10.92 -2.60 9.47
N GLY A 193 -10.99 -1.94 10.62
CA GLY A 193 -11.19 -2.60 11.92
C GLY A 193 -9.94 -3.34 12.42
N ILE A 194 -8.82 -3.22 11.70
CA ILE A 194 -7.51 -3.71 12.14
C ILE A 194 -6.92 -2.65 13.04
N ASN A 195 -6.73 -2.97 14.32
CA ASN A 195 -6.22 -2.05 15.33
C ASN A 195 -5.41 -2.82 16.38
N ARG A 196 -4.81 -2.12 17.34
CA ARG A 196 -3.98 -2.74 18.40
C ARG A 196 -4.64 -3.88 19.18
N PHE A 197 -5.96 -3.89 19.29
CA PHE A 197 -6.70 -4.92 20.01
C PHE A 197 -7.09 -6.10 19.14
N THR A 198 -7.17 -5.91 17.81
CA THR A 198 -7.51 -6.94 16.84
C THR A 198 -6.30 -7.43 16.06
N TRP A 199 -5.13 -6.83 16.26
CA TRP A 199 -3.90 -7.10 15.51
C TRP A 199 -3.54 -8.59 15.52
N ASP A 200 -3.52 -9.23 16.71
CA ASP A 200 -3.17 -10.65 16.82
C ASP A 200 -4.11 -11.58 16.06
N PHE A 201 -5.31 -11.12 15.77
CA PHE A 201 -6.28 -11.87 14.99
C PHE A 201 -6.08 -11.74 13.48
N TYR A 202 -5.60 -10.58 13.02
CA TYR A 202 -5.47 -10.26 11.60
C TYR A 202 -4.04 -10.27 11.07
N ALA A 203 -3.05 -10.24 11.94
CA ALA A 203 -1.65 -10.19 11.54
C ALA A 203 -1.09 -11.58 11.24
N ASN A 204 -0.05 -11.58 10.44
CA ASN A 204 0.86 -12.73 10.30
C ASN A 204 1.81 -12.75 11.51
N SER A 205 1.27 -13.04 12.70
CA SER A 205 1.93 -12.94 14.01
C SER A 205 2.09 -14.34 14.63
N PRO A 206 3.16 -14.56 15.42
CA PRO A 206 3.41 -15.81 16.13
C PRO A 206 2.44 -16.12 17.29
N THR A 207 1.33 -15.41 17.40
CA THR A 207 0.38 -15.69 18.46
C THR A 207 -0.48 -16.91 18.15
N ALA A 208 -0.97 -17.57 19.20
CA ALA A 208 -1.79 -18.78 19.11
C ALA A 208 -3.10 -18.59 18.31
N ILE A 209 -3.44 -17.38 17.92
CA ILE A 209 -4.66 -17.03 17.19
C ILE A 209 -4.45 -17.10 15.67
N ASN A 210 -3.20 -17.08 15.21
CA ASN A 210 -2.91 -17.18 13.78
C ASN A 210 -2.74 -18.64 13.35
N PRO A 211 -3.71 -19.27 12.67
CA PRO A 211 -3.64 -20.66 12.26
C PRO A 211 -2.59 -20.94 11.17
N ASP A 212 -2.16 -19.89 10.44
CA ASP A 212 -1.23 -19.99 9.31
C ASP A 212 0.24 -19.79 9.73
N TYR A 213 0.47 -19.47 11.00
CA TYR A 213 1.82 -19.19 11.50
C TYR A 213 2.61 -20.47 11.80
N ASP A 214 3.75 -20.61 11.16
CA ASP A 214 4.74 -21.66 11.43
C ASP A 214 6.09 -21.02 11.81
N PRO A 215 6.43 -20.97 13.10
CA PRO A 215 7.65 -20.30 13.56
C PRO A 215 8.93 -20.97 13.06
N GLU A 216 8.87 -22.22 12.63
CA GLU A 216 10.05 -22.96 12.15
C GLU A 216 10.33 -22.72 10.67
N LYS A 217 9.30 -22.36 9.89
CA LYS A 217 9.43 -22.18 8.44
C LYS A 217 9.82 -20.78 8.00
N GLU A 218 9.37 -19.76 8.70
CA GLU A 218 9.50 -18.40 8.18
C GLU A 218 10.73 -17.65 8.66
N TYR A 219 11.25 -17.89 9.85
CA TYR A 219 12.21 -16.95 10.44
C TYR A 219 13.40 -17.53 11.18
N GLY A 220 13.63 -18.81 11.22
CA GLY A 220 14.79 -19.41 11.88
C GLY A 220 15.09 -18.81 13.27
N ALA A 221 15.21 -19.62 14.32
CA ALA A 221 15.54 -19.10 15.66
C ALA A 221 16.69 -18.06 15.62
N PRO A 222 16.67 -16.96 16.38
CA PRO A 222 16.04 -16.79 17.69
C PRO A 222 15.00 -15.65 17.82
N TYR A 223 14.33 -15.22 16.78
CA TYR A 223 13.44 -14.05 16.82
C TYR A 223 11.96 -14.36 16.52
N PRO A 224 11.31 -15.30 17.22
CA PRO A 224 9.89 -15.58 16.98
C PRO A 224 8.97 -14.40 17.30
N MET A 225 9.45 -13.38 17.99
CA MET A 225 8.65 -12.21 18.39
C MET A 225 8.60 -11.09 17.32
N TYR A 226 9.45 -11.14 16.29
CA TYR A 226 9.61 -10.04 15.35
C TYR A 226 9.28 -10.41 13.91
N ALA A 227 8.88 -11.64 13.70
CA ALA A 227 8.51 -12.10 12.40
C ALA A 227 7.27 -11.36 11.93
N ASP A 228 7.48 -10.56 10.93
CA ASP A 228 6.47 -9.92 10.12
C ASP A 228 5.34 -9.19 10.87
N GLN A 229 5.66 -8.05 11.42
CA GLN A 229 4.68 -7.21 12.12
C GLN A 229 3.92 -6.25 11.18
N ALA A 230 4.16 -6.29 9.89
CA ALA A 230 3.50 -5.42 8.91
C ALA A 230 2.45 -6.15 8.08
N HIS A 231 2.67 -7.45 7.80
CA HIS A 231 1.80 -8.21 6.92
C HIS A 231 0.64 -8.86 7.68
N LEU A 232 -0.42 -9.11 6.94
CA LEU A 232 -1.64 -9.66 7.46
C LEU A 232 -1.73 -11.17 7.16
N ASN A 233 -2.48 -11.89 7.96
CA ASN A 233 -2.90 -13.24 7.62
C ASN A 233 -4.07 -13.19 6.60
N SER A 234 -4.57 -14.35 6.19
CA SER A 234 -5.66 -14.45 5.20
C SER A 234 -6.94 -13.71 5.62
N LEU A 235 -7.27 -13.69 6.92
CA LEU A 235 -8.43 -12.96 7.45
C LEU A 235 -8.20 -11.46 7.39
N GLY A 236 -7.00 -10.99 7.73
CA GLY A 236 -6.63 -9.58 7.66
C GLY A 236 -6.64 -9.05 6.23
N TYR A 237 -6.08 -9.81 5.28
CA TYR A 237 -6.14 -9.44 3.86
C TYR A 237 -7.57 -9.45 3.31
N ALA A 238 -8.40 -10.41 3.70
CA ALA A 238 -9.81 -10.38 3.33
C ALA A 238 -10.51 -9.13 3.90
N ARG A 239 -10.20 -8.77 5.15
CA ARG A 239 -10.75 -7.55 5.76
C ARG A 239 -10.31 -6.28 5.03
N LEU A 240 -9.03 -6.23 4.61
CA LEU A 240 -8.51 -5.13 3.80
C LEU A 240 -9.21 -5.04 2.45
N GLY A 241 -9.39 -6.17 1.76
CA GLY A 241 -10.12 -6.24 0.48
C GLY A 241 -11.57 -5.76 0.60
N GLN A 242 -12.28 -6.12 1.69
CA GLN A 242 -13.63 -5.63 1.99
C GLN A 242 -13.68 -4.11 2.15
N CYS A 243 -12.71 -3.56 2.90
CA CYS A 243 -12.60 -2.12 3.11
C CYS A 243 -12.36 -1.37 1.79
N ILE A 244 -11.43 -1.86 0.98
CA ILE A 244 -11.10 -1.26 -0.32
C ILE A 244 -12.29 -1.38 -1.29
N ALA A 245 -12.98 -2.52 -1.34
CA ALA A 245 -14.16 -2.70 -2.19
C ALA A 245 -15.29 -1.71 -1.81
N ALA A 246 -15.56 -1.55 -0.51
CA ALA A 246 -16.56 -0.59 -0.05
C ALA A 246 -16.21 0.86 -0.42
N ALA A 247 -14.94 1.25 -0.33
CA ALA A 247 -14.49 2.58 -0.74
C ALA A 247 -14.59 2.76 -2.26
N ALA A 248 -14.25 1.74 -3.04
CA ALA A 248 -14.32 1.78 -4.50
C ALA A 248 -15.75 1.99 -5.02
N GLU A 249 -16.77 1.50 -4.33
CA GLU A 249 -18.18 1.75 -4.70
C GLU A 249 -18.56 3.24 -4.63
N LEU A 250 -17.79 4.04 -3.88
CA LEU A 250 -17.98 5.50 -3.75
C LEU A 250 -17.09 6.31 -4.69
N ALA A 251 -16.10 5.66 -5.35
CA ALA A 251 -15.10 6.31 -6.20
C ALA A 251 -15.66 6.81 -7.53
#